data_994af25fd1388be44f92c8755997d765
#
_entry.id   994af25fd1388be44f92c8755997d765
#
_cell.length_a   1.000
_cell.length_b   1.000
_cell.length_c   1.000
_cell.angle_alpha   90.00
_cell.angle_beta   90.00
_cell.angle_gamma   90.00
#
_symmetry.space_group_name_H-M   'P 1'
#
loop_
_entity.id
_entity.type
_entity.pdbx_description
1 polymer ?
#
loop_
_entity_poly.entity_id
_entity_poly.type
_entity_poly.pdbx_seq_one_letter_code
_entity_poly.pdbx_strand_id
1 'polypeptide(L)'
;MTMCLNTKSAYKDFQMLVNDYYFVDKSDIIETINTRIKTKNRYICITKPRRFGKTSVLNMLGAYYCRAFDSSDLFDGLKISKSPSFMTHFNKYNVINLCLNEIPLDRSHYEHYISQFNNSIINDVKEAYPALKDKAFEKASDALTATEDEFIFIIDEWDYIFSHELYPEHHGDFLEFLRVLLKDKPYVALVYMTGVLPIKKYSTGSALNMFKEYTMLKDPSFEEYFGFTENE
;
A
#
# COMPACT_ATOMS: atom_id res chain seq x y z
N MET A 1 2.15 -14.33 14.39
CA MET A 1 1.51 -13.00 14.30
C MET A 1 1.96 -12.38 12.99
N THR A 2 1.06 -12.19 12.05
CA THR A 2 1.38 -11.64 10.73
C THR A 2 1.92 -10.21 10.89
N MET A 3 2.99 -9.89 10.15
CA MET A 3 3.67 -8.59 10.24
C MET A 3 3.18 -7.60 9.18
N CYS A 4 2.83 -8.08 7.99
CA CYS A 4 2.40 -7.24 6.87
C CYS A 4 1.16 -7.76 6.14
N LEU A 5 0.93 -9.09 6.10
CA LEU A 5 -0.21 -9.69 5.40
C LEU A 5 -1.45 -9.69 6.29
N ASN A 6 -2.54 -9.07 5.80
CA ASN A 6 -3.85 -9.08 6.45
C ASN A 6 -3.85 -8.60 7.92
N THR A 7 -3.00 -7.63 8.23
CA THR A 7 -2.88 -7.09 9.59
C THR A 7 -4.09 -6.26 9.99
N LYS A 8 -4.45 -6.28 11.29
CA LYS A 8 -5.53 -5.44 11.83
C LYS A 8 -5.10 -4.00 12.14
N SER A 9 -3.85 -3.61 11.88
CA SER A 9 -3.38 -2.24 12.17
C SER A 9 -4.21 -1.20 11.42
N ALA A 10 -4.34 -1.36 10.11
CA ALA A 10 -5.12 -0.45 9.27
C ALA A 10 -6.58 -0.32 9.72
N TYR A 11 -7.23 -1.43 10.11
CA TYR A 11 -8.58 -1.41 10.68
C TYR A 11 -8.64 -0.58 11.96
N LYS A 12 -7.73 -0.83 12.91
CA LYS A 12 -7.72 -0.12 14.21
C LYS A 12 -7.45 1.37 14.04
N ASP A 13 -6.49 1.71 13.18
CA ASP A 13 -6.13 3.11 12.94
C ASP A 13 -7.26 3.85 12.20
N PHE A 14 -7.94 3.19 11.26
CA PHE A 14 -9.11 3.76 10.62
C PHE A 14 -10.30 3.87 11.58
N GLN A 15 -10.50 2.90 12.47
CA GLN A 15 -11.52 2.97 13.54
C GLN A 15 -11.30 4.18 14.45
N MET A 16 -10.05 4.42 14.87
CA MET A 16 -9.73 5.61 15.66
C MET A 16 -10.04 6.89 14.88
N LEU A 17 -9.73 6.92 13.58
CA LEU A 17 -9.99 8.09 12.73
C LEU A 17 -11.49 8.36 12.55
N VAL A 18 -12.30 7.34 12.28
CA VAL A 18 -13.77 7.49 12.09
C VAL A 18 -14.44 7.99 13.37
N ASN A 19 -13.90 7.64 14.54
CA ASN A 19 -14.39 8.09 15.83
C ASN A 19 -13.85 9.46 16.28
N ASP A 20 -12.95 10.08 15.48
CA ASP A 20 -12.42 11.40 15.80
C ASP A 20 -13.46 12.50 15.52
N TYR A 21 -13.47 13.51 16.38
CA TYR A 21 -14.38 14.66 16.25
C TYR A 21 -14.20 15.44 14.94
N TYR A 22 -12.98 15.47 14.42
CA TYR A 22 -12.63 16.16 13.18
C TYR A 22 -12.60 15.24 11.95
N PHE A 23 -13.24 14.07 12.03
CA PHE A 23 -13.30 13.16 10.89
C PHE A 23 -14.04 13.80 9.70
N VAL A 24 -13.38 13.84 8.57
CA VAL A 24 -13.98 14.23 7.29
C VAL A 24 -14.02 13.00 6.38
N ASP A 25 -15.22 12.62 5.97
CA ASP A 25 -15.43 11.46 5.12
C ASP A 25 -14.93 11.70 3.69
N LYS A 26 -13.83 11.03 3.33
CA LYS A 26 -13.22 10.98 2.00
C LYS A 26 -13.32 9.58 1.38
N SER A 27 -14.24 8.75 1.87
CA SER A 27 -14.33 7.34 1.49
C SER A 27 -14.73 7.11 0.02
N ASP A 28 -15.30 8.10 -0.62
CA ASP A 28 -15.61 8.08 -2.05
C ASP A 28 -14.40 7.97 -2.98
N ILE A 29 -13.17 8.24 -2.50
CA ILE A 29 -11.92 7.91 -3.21
C ILE A 29 -11.85 6.42 -3.59
N ILE A 30 -12.43 5.53 -2.75
CA ILE A 30 -12.46 4.09 -2.97
C ILE A 30 -13.15 3.74 -4.28
N GLU A 31 -14.22 4.44 -4.65
CA GLU A 31 -14.92 4.21 -5.92
C GLU A 31 -13.99 4.43 -7.11
N THR A 32 -13.22 5.52 -7.10
CA THR A 32 -12.20 5.79 -8.13
C THR A 32 -11.12 4.71 -8.17
N ILE A 33 -10.67 4.23 -7.01
CA ILE A 33 -9.63 3.19 -6.91
C ILE A 33 -10.18 1.84 -7.38
N ASN A 34 -11.42 1.49 -7.04
CA ASN A 34 -12.07 0.24 -7.45
C ASN A 34 -12.06 0.04 -8.97
N THR A 35 -12.21 1.12 -9.75
CA THR A 35 -12.17 1.06 -11.22
C THR A 35 -10.82 0.64 -11.78
N ARG A 36 -9.77 0.61 -10.98
CA ARG A 36 -8.39 0.33 -11.40
C ARG A 36 -7.92 -1.08 -11.03
N ILE A 37 -8.62 -1.75 -10.13
CA ILE A 37 -8.29 -3.11 -9.70
C ILE A 37 -8.24 -4.04 -10.92
N LYS A 38 -7.16 -4.84 -11.04
CA LYS A 38 -6.92 -5.80 -12.14
C LYS A 38 -6.88 -5.16 -13.55
N THR A 39 -6.59 -3.87 -13.63
CA THR A 39 -6.39 -3.15 -14.90
C THR A 39 -4.94 -2.77 -15.11
N LYS A 40 -4.60 -2.24 -16.30
CA LYS A 40 -3.28 -1.66 -16.56
C LYS A 40 -2.98 -0.44 -15.69
N ASN A 41 -4.00 0.22 -15.13
CA ASN A 41 -3.88 1.39 -14.26
C ASN A 41 -3.83 1.04 -12.76
N ARG A 42 -3.58 -0.23 -12.42
CA ARG A 42 -3.57 -0.73 -11.04
C ARG A 42 -2.40 -0.23 -10.17
N TYR A 43 -1.44 0.47 -10.73
CA TYR A 43 -0.28 1.01 -10.02
C TYR A 43 -0.48 2.50 -9.75
N ILE A 44 -0.85 2.86 -8.54
CA ILE A 44 -1.18 4.23 -8.12
C ILE A 44 -0.08 4.70 -7.16
N CYS A 45 0.51 5.87 -7.43
CA CYS A 45 1.38 6.54 -6.49
C CYS A 45 0.85 7.95 -6.19
N ILE A 46 0.61 8.22 -4.91
CA ILE A 46 0.17 9.53 -4.42
C ILE A 46 1.34 10.26 -3.78
N THR A 47 1.73 11.37 -4.38
CA THR A 47 2.82 12.20 -3.91
C THR A 47 2.26 13.53 -3.40
N LYS A 48 2.16 13.65 -2.07
CA LYS A 48 1.62 14.82 -1.38
C LYS A 48 2.50 15.19 -0.18
N PRO A 49 2.53 16.45 0.26
CA PRO A 49 3.26 16.85 1.46
C PRO A 49 2.86 16.06 2.70
N ARG A 50 3.66 16.17 3.77
CA ARG A 50 3.28 15.62 5.07
C ARG A 50 2.01 16.28 5.58
N ARG A 51 1.20 15.54 6.38
CA ARG A 51 -0.06 15.98 7.00
C ARG A 51 -1.24 16.21 6.02
N PHE A 52 -1.16 15.68 4.82
CA PHE A 52 -2.25 15.72 3.82
C PHE A 52 -3.17 14.48 3.87
N GLY A 53 -3.16 13.70 4.94
CA GLY A 53 -4.07 12.57 5.11
C GLY A 53 -3.70 11.29 4.34
N LYS A 54 -2.46 11.18 3.79
CA LYS A 54 -2.02 9.99 3.03
C LYS A 54 -2.19 8.69 3.79
N THR A 55 -1.65 8.63 5.01
CA THR A 55 -1.73 7.44 5.88
C THR A 55 -3.17 7.15 6.30
N SER A 56 -4.01 8.17 6.48
CA SER A 56 -5.45 8.00 6.78
C SER A 56 -6.16 7.27 5.63
N VAL A 57 -5.89 7.64 4.39
CA VAL A 57 -6.43 6.96 3.20
C VAL A 57 -5.88 5.53 3.11
N LEU A 58 -4.58 5.31 3.38
CA LEU A 58 -3.99 3.96 3.40
C LEU A 58 -4.70 3.04 4.40
N ASN A 59 -4.92 3.52 5.62
CA ASN A 59 -5.62 2.76 6.67
C ASN A 59 -7.06 2.45 6.29
N MET A 60 -7.76 3.41 5.70
CA MET A 60 -9.11 3.21 5.15
C MET A 60 -9.12 2.12 4.07
N LEU A 61 -8.19 2.17 3.10
CA LEU A 61 -8.09 1.17 2.04
C LEU A 61 -7.75 -0.22 2.61
N GLY A 62 -6.83 -0.29 3.56
CA GLY A 62 -6.48 -1.53 4.25
C GLY A 62 -7.67 -2.16 4.97
N ALA A 63 -8.48 -1.35 5.66
CA ALA A 63 -9.70 -1.80 6.30
C ALA A 63 -10.77 -2.25 5.29
N TYR A 64 -10.91 -1.51 4.18
CA TYR A 64 -11.94 -1.78 3.17
C TYR A 64 -11.68 -3.08 2.38
N TYR A 65 -10.44 -3.30 1.95
CA TYR A 65 -10.13 -4.43 1.07
C TYR A 65 -9.86 -5.75 1.79
N CYS A 66 -9.39 -5.71 3.05
CA CYS A 66 -8.90 -6.89 3.73
C CYS A 66 -10.00 -7.93 4.00
N ARG A 67 -9.79 -9.16 3.49
CA ARG A 67 -10.73 -10.28 3.64
C ARG A 67 -10.63 -11.01 4.98
N ALA A 68 -9.62 -10.72 5.79
CA ALA A 68 -9.35 -11.48 7.00
C ALA A 68 -10.26 -11.12 8.19
N PHE A 69 -10.98 -10.00 8.08
CA PHE A 69 -11.91 -9.53 9.12
C PHE A 69 -13.04 -8.71 8.49
N ASP A 70 -14.19 -8.72 9.14
CA ASP A 70 -15.30 -7.85 8.79
C ASP A 70 -15.04 -6.43 9.31
N SER A 71 -15.18 -5.44 8.45
CA SER A 71 -15.04 -4.01 8.75
C SER A 71 -16.29 -3.21 8.43
N SER A 72 -17.45 -3.87 8.29
CA SER A 72 -18.71 -3.25 7.89
C SER A 72 -19.12 -2.12 8.84
N ASP A 73 -18.85 -2.27 10.14
CA ASP A 73 -19.10 -1.27 11.18
C ASP A 73 -18.38 0.07 10.93
N LEU A 74 -17.22 0.06 10.26
CA LEU A 74 -16.45 1.27 9.97
C LEU A 74 -16.95 2.03 8.74
N PHE A 75 -17.63 1.34 7.83
CA PHE A 75 -18.07 1.93 6.55
C PHE A 75 -19.57 2.22 6.52
N ASP A 76 -20.33 1.78 7.54
CA ASP A 76 -21.75 2.08 7.61
C ASP A 76 -21.98 3.61 7.69
N GLY A 77 -22.82 4.10 6.79
CA GLY A 77 -23.13 5.53 6.68
C GLY A 77 -22.09 6.39 5.96
N LEU A 78 -20.88 5.88 5.65
CA LEU A 78 -19.90 6.62 4.87
C LEU A 78 -20.34 6.74 3.40
N LYS A 79 -19.77 7.74 2.68
CA LYS A 79 -20.10 8.01 1.28
C LYS A 79 -19.96 6.78 0.39
N ILE A 80 -18.89 6.00 0.55
CA ILE A 80 -18.63 4.80 -0.25
C ILE A 80 -19.70 3.72 -0.07
N SER A 81 -20.36 3.62 1.10
CA SER A 81 -21.39 2.61 1.33
C SER A 81 -22.58 2.75 0.41
N LYS A 82 -22.77 3.94 -0.18
CA LYS A 82 -23.83 4.25 -1.15
C LYS A 82 -23.44 3.93 -2.59
N SER A 83 -22.17 3.61 -2.84
CA SER A 83 -21.68 3.29 -4.18
C SER A 83 -22.14 1.91 -4.63
N PRO A 84 -22.61 1.74 -5.88
CA PRO A 84 -22.92 0.42 -6.45
C PRO A 84 -21.73 -0.54 -6.44
N SER A 85 -20.48 -0.02 -6.45
CA SER A 85 -19.26 -0.82 -6.43
C SER A 85 -18.85 -1.27 -5.04
N PHE A 86 -19.50 -0.79 -3.95
CA PHE A 86 -19.10 -1.06 -2.58
C PHE A 86 -18.89 -2.56 -2.32
N MET A 87 -19.93 -3.35 -2.46
CA MET A 87 -19.90 -4.79 -2.15
C MET A 87 -19.06 -5.63 -3.12
N THR A 88 -18.70 -5.07 -4.28
CA THR A 88 -17.90 -5.79 -5.28
C THR A 88 -16.50 -6.07 -4.79
N HIS A 89 -15.91 -5.14 -4.03
CA HIS A 89 -14.53 -5.20 -3.57
C HIS A 89 -14.37 -5.23 -2.05
N PHE A 90 -15.45 -4.95 -1.31
CA PHE A 90 -15.45 -4.89 0.15
C PHE A 90 -15.08 -6.23 0.79
N ASN A 91 -14.01 -6.26 1.60
CA ASN A 91 -13.47 -7.44 2.27
C ASN A 91 -13.21 -8.65 1.33
N LYS A 92 -12.65 -8.42 0.13
CA LYS A 92 -12.46 -9.48 -0.87
C LYS A 92 -11.00 -9.87 -1.12
N TYR A 93 -10.02 -9.09 -0.62
CA TYR A 93 -8.63 -9.28 -1.01
C TYR A 93 -7.72 -9.62 0.17
N ASN A 94 -6.64 -10.32 -0.13
CA ASN A 94 -5.47 -10.29 0.74
C ASN A 94 -4.80 -8.92 0.62
N VAL A 95 -4.45 -8.31 1.74
CA VAL A 95 -3.81 -7.00 1.79
C VAL A 95 -2.42 -7.12 2.40
N ILE A 96 -1.42 -6.61 1.70
CA ILE A 96 -0.04 -6.48 2.19
C ILE A 96 0.20 -5.01 2.51
N ASN A 97 0.40 -4.70 3.79
CA ASN A 97 0.73 -3.36 4.26
C ASN A 97 2.24 -3.26 4.50
N LEU A 98 2.90 -2.35 3.81
CA LEU A 98 4.33 -2.06 3.98
C LEU A 98 4.53 -0.60 4.34
N CYS A 99 5.17 -0.33 5.47
CA CYS A 99 5.62 1.00 5.85
C CYS A 99 7.15 1.05 5.68
N LEU A 100 7.62 1.74 4.63
CA LEU A 100 9.04 1.71 4.26
C LEU A 100 9.91 2.64 5.11
N ASN A 101 9.35 3.30 6.13
CA ASN A 101 10.09 4.04 7.15
C ASN A 101 10.52 3.16 8.34
N GLU A 102 10.15 1.90 8.37
CA GLU A 102 10.55 0.94 9.40
C GLU A 102 12.02 0.54 9.20
N ILE A 103 12.92 1.35 9.79
CA ILE A 103 14.35 1.15 9.68
C ILE A 103 14.82 0.21 10.79
N PRO A 104 15.63 -0.84 10.50
CA PRO A 104 16.25 -1.67 11.51
C PRO A 104 17.08 -0.85 12.51
N LEU A 105 17.23 -1.35 13.73
CA LEU A 105 18.09 -0.71 14.74
C LEU A 105 19.54 -0.59 14.24
N ASP A 106 20.02 -1.60 13.54
CA ASP A 106 21.29 -1.53 12.80
C ASP A 106 21.05 -0.90 11.42
N ARG A 107 21.34 0.39 11.32
CA ARG A 107 21.21 1.19 10.09
C ARG A 107 22.42 1.05 9.16
N SER A 108 23.42 0.27 9.53
CA SER A 108 24.68 0.21 8.79
C SER A 108 24.62 -0.61 7.50
N HIS A 109 23.61 -1.50 7.37
CA HIS A 109 23.54 -2.45 6.26
C HIS A 109 22.18 -2.39 5.54
N TYR A 110 22.23 -2.01 4.27
CA TYR A 110 21.08 -1.99 3.39
C TYR A 110 20.41 -3.37 3.27
N GLU A 111 21.20 -4.44 3.27
CA GLU A 111 20.69 -5.82 3.19
C GLU A 111 19.76 -6.17 4.35
N HIS A 112 20.02 -5.66 5.55
CA HIS A 112 19.13 -5.84 6.70
C HIS A 112 17.80 -5.11 6.51
N TYR A 113 17.84 -3.91 5.93
CA TYR A 113 16.64 -3.13 5.62
C TYR A 113 15.75 -3.85 4.62
N ILE A 114 16.29 -4.39 3.53
CA ILE A 114 15.50 -5.10 2.52
C ILE A 114 15.06 -6.47 3.01
N SER A 115 15.95 -7.20 3.69
CA SER A 115 15.63 -8.56 4.13
C SER A 115 14.49 -8.61 5.15
N GLN A 116 14.29 -7.57 5.97
CA GLN A 116 13.15 -7.53 6.89
C GLN A 116 11.81 -7.57 6.15
N PHE A 117 11.64 -6.79 5.07
CA PHE A 117 10.40 -6.80 4.27
C PHE A 117 10.24 -8.11 3.51
N ASN A 118 11.33 -8.57 2.88
CA ASN A 118 11.32 -9.84 2.14
C ASN A 118 10.93 -11.01 3.05
N ASN A 119 11.58 -11.12 4.22
CA ASN A 119 11.33 -12.21 5.16
C ASN A 119 9.95 -12.09 5.84
N SER A 120 9.48 -10.88 6.14
CA SER A 120 8.14 -10.67 6.69
C SER A 120 7.07 -11.19 5.75
N ILE A 121 7.14 -10.85 4.45
CA ILE A 121 6.19 -11.35 3.45
C ILE A 121 6.27 -12.88 3.34
N ILE A 122 7.49 -13.46 3.25
CA ILE A 122 7.67 -14.91 3.14
C ILE A 122 7.08 -15.62 4.36
N ASN A 123 7.37 -15.15 5.56
CA ASN A 123 6.89 -15.75 6.81
C ASN A 123 5.37 -15.68 6.93
N ASP A 124 4.79 -14.52 6.62
CA ASP A 124 3.34 -14.32 6.63
C ASP A 124 2.63 -15.21 5.60
N VAL A 125 3.20 -15.37 4.40
CA VAL A 125 2.70 -16.30 3.38
C VAL A 125 2.75 -17.75 3.90
N LYS A 126 3.85 -18.17 4.51
CA LYS A 126 3.97 -19.52 5.08
C LYS A 126 3.00 -19.78 6.24
N GLU A 127 2.71 -18.74 7.04
CA GLU A 127 1.72 -18.84 8.12
C GLU A 127 0.29 -18.93 7.56
N ALA A 128 -0.02 -18.13 6.55
CA ALA A 128 -1.36 -18.07 5.95
C ALA A 128 -1.67 -19.25 5.00
N TYR A 129 -0.63 -19.84 4.40
CA TYR A 129 -0.76 -20.95 3.42
C TYR A 129 -0.01 -22.18 3.87
N PRO A 130 -0.64 -23.08 4.67
CA PRO A 130 0.03 -24.26 5.24
C PRO A 130 0.74 -25.17 4.22
N ALA A 131 0.23 -25.26 2.99
CA ALA A 131 0.86 -26.02 1.91
C ALA A 131 2.24 -25.47 1.47
N LEU A 132 2.56 -24.23 1.83
CA LEU A 132 3.83 -23.58 1.51
C LEU A 132 4.80 -23.54 2.69
N LYS A 133 4.40 -24.03 3.87
CA LYS A 133 5.15 -23.91 5.13
C LYS A 133 6.59 -24.40 5.02
N ASP A 134 6.77 -25.57 4.40
CA ASP A 134 8.07 -26.24 4.32
C ASP A 134 8.86 -25.91 3.05
N LYS A 135 8.28 -25.07 2.16
CA LYS A 135 8.99 -24.60 0.96
C LYS A 135 10.02 -23.55 1.32
N ALA A 136 11.19 -23.61 0.68
CA ALA A 136 12.20 -22.57 0.76
C ALA A 136 11.91 -21.49 -0.31
N PHE A 137 11.94 -20.23 0.10
CA PHE A 137 11.83 -19.09 -0.79
C PHE A 137 12.96 -18.09 -0.49
N GLU A 138 13.64 -17.62 -1.52
CA GLU A 138 14.64 -16.57 -1.40
C GLU A 138 14.01 -15.18 -1.57
N LYS A 139 12.94 -15.09 -2.37
CA LYS A 139 12.26 -13.84 -2.70
C LYS A 139 10.79 -13.89 -2.31
N ALA A 140 10.30 -12.78 -1.76
CA ALA A 140 8.88 -12.60 -1.47
C ALA A 140 8.00 -12.79 -2.72
N SER A 141 8.48 -12.34 -3.90
CA SER A 141 7.78 -12.52 -5.16
C SER A 141 7.54 -13.99 -5.52
N ASP A 142 8.45 -14.90 -5.14
CA ASP A 142 8.31 -16.33 -5.42
C ASP A 142 7.31 -16.96 -4.46
N ALA A 143 7.36 -16.57 -3.18
CA ALA A 143 6.39 -16.99 -2.19
C ALA A 143 4.97 -16.57 -2.56
N LEU A 144 4.78 -15.29 -2.95
CA LEU A 144 3.49 -14.76 -3.39
C LEU A 144 2.98 -15.46 -4.65
N THR A 145 3.86 -15.71 -5.63
CA THR A 145 3.48 -16.44 -6.85
C THR A 145 3.00 -17.86 -6.52
N ALA A 146 3.63 -18.51 -5.55
CA ALA A 146 3.28 -19.87 -5.16
C ALA A 146 1.92 -19.99 -4.44
N THR A 147 1.32 -18.88 -4.00
CA THR A 147 -0.01 -18.88 -3.38
C THR A 147 -1.14 -19.03 -4.38
N GLU A 148 -0.91 -18.67 -5.66
CA GLU A 148 -1.92 -18.54 -6.72
C GLU A 148 -3.06 -17.56 -6.39
N ASP A 149 -2.93 -16.78 -5.31
CA ASP A 149 -3.87 -15.74 -4.88
C ASP A 149 -3.46 -14.35 -5.40
N GLU A 150 -4.39 -13.40 -5.27
CA GLU A 150 -4.18 -12.00 -5.64
C GLU A 150 -4.14 -11.10 -4.39
N PHE A 151 -3.28 -10.09 -4.46
CA PHE A 151 -3.00 -9.21 -3.34
C PHE A 151 -3.19 -7.74 -3.74
N ILE A 152 -3.66 -6.95 -2.78
CA ILE A 152 -3.59 -5.50 -2.81
C ILE A 152 -2.41 -5.08 -1.95
N PHE A 153 -1.49 -4.32 -2.55
CA PHE A 153 -0.34 -3.75 -1.84
C PHE A 153 -0.66 -2.31 -1.43
N ILE A 154 -0.48 -2.03 -0.14
CA ILE A 154 -0.60 -0.71 0.46
C ILE A 154 0.77 -0.35 1.01
N ILE A 155 1.42 0.64 0.39
CA ILE A 155 2.81 1.00 0.67
C ILE A 155 2.88 2.45 1.11
N ASP A 156 3.32 2.70 2.34
CA ASP A 156 3.52 4.06 2.85
C ASP A 156 5.00 4.44 2.85
N GLU A 157 5.24 5.75 2.64
CA GLU A 157 6.57 6.38 2.70
C GLU A 157 7.62 5.69 1.81
N TRP A 158 7.25 5.36 0.56
CA TRP A 158 8.14 4.69 -0.40
C TRP A 158 9.48 5.40 -0.58
N ASP A 159 9.49 6.71 -0.38
CA ASP A 159 10.63 7.60 -0.61
C ASP A 159 11.46 7.86 0.66
N TYR A 160 11.22 7.11 1.75
CA TYR A 160 11.86 7.37 3.04
C TYR A 160 13.39 7.34 2.96
N ILE A 161 13.97 6.32 2.31
CA ILE A 161 15.43 6.20 2.19
C ILE A 161 16.05 7.34 1.36
N PHE A 162 15.32 7.85 0.37
CA PHE A 162 15.78 8.98 -0.44
C PHE A 162 15.70 10.30 0.32
N SER A 163 14.58 10.52 1.04
CA SER A 163 14.34 11.78 1.77
C SER A 163 15.24 11.92 2.99
N HIS A 164 15.81 10.83 3.52
CA HIS A 164 16.71 10.80 4.65
C HIS A 164 18.15 10.43 4.27
N GLU A 165 18.45 10.38 2.97
CA GLU A 165 19.78 10.07 2.41
C GLU A 165 20.38 8.77 3.00
N LEU A 166 19.52 7.77 3.27
CA LEU A 166 19.94 6.47 3.74
C LEU A 166 20.35 5.59 2.57
N TYR A 167 21.46 4.87 2.72
CA TYR A 167 21.98 3.91 1.73
C TYR A 167 22.08 4.47 0.30
N PRO A 168 22.72 5.63 0.08
CA PRO A 168 22.68 6.33 -1.21
C PRO A 168 23.21 5.49 -2.37
N GLU A 169 24.19 4.62 -2.13
CA GLU A 169 24.76 3.68 -3.09
C GLU A 169 23.79 2.57 -3.49
N HIS A 170 22.76 2.27 -2.67
CA HIS A 170 21.78 1.21 -2.87
C HIS A 170 20.39 1.74 -3.31
N HIS A 171 20.26 3.02 -3.65
CA HIS A 171 18.98 3.56 -4.12
C HIS A 171 18.49 2.85 -5.38
N GLY A 172 19.39 2.45 -6.29
CA GLY A 172 19.09 1.66 -7.47
C GLY A 172 18.57 0.25 -7.12
N ASP A 173 19.22 -0.40 -6.16
CA ASP A 173 18.85 -1.74 -5.68
C ASP A 173 17.47 -1.74 -5.02
N PHE A 174 17.15 -0.67 -4.28
CA PHE A 174 15.83 -0.50 -3.68
C PHE A 174 14.72 -0.34 -4.72
N LEU A 175 14.94 0.46 -5.76
CA LEU A 175 13.99 0.59 -6.86
C LEU A 175 13.81 -0.74 -7.61
N GLU A 176 14.88 -1.51 -7.77
CA GLU A 176 14.84 -2.84 -8.35
C GLU A 176 14.09 -3.84 -7.47
N PHE A 177 14.26 -3.79 -6.14
CA PHE A 177 13.46 -4.58 -5.19
C PHE A 177 11.96 -4.33 -5.38
N LEU A 178 11.52 -3.07 -5.41
CA LEU A 178 10.12 -2.73 -5.65
C LEU A 178 9.65 -3.19 -7.03
N ARG A 179 10.51 -3.07 -8.05
CA ARG A 179 10.20 -3.55 -9.40
C ARG A 179 9.98 -5.06 -9.44
N VAL A 180 10.88 -5.82 -8.84
CA VAL A 180 10.80 -7.30 -8.78
C VAL A 180 9.58 -7.76 -7.98
N LEU A 181 9.24 -7.05 -6.91
CA LEU A 181 8.09 -7.37 -6.08
C LEU A 181 6.75 -7.09 -6.80
N LEU A 182 6.66 -6.02 -7.61
CA LEU A 182 5.37 -5.49 -8.03
C LEU A 182 5.12 -5.58 -9.54
N LYS A 183 6.17 -5.33 -10.37
CA LYS A 183 5.97 -5.12 -11.81
C LYS A 183 5.59 -6.39 -12.54
N ASP A 184 4.49 -6.33 -13.30
CA ASP A 184 4.00 -7.40 -14.18
C ASP A 184 3.79 -8.75 -13.46
N LYS A 185 3.47 -8.69 -12.16
CA LYS A 185 3.19 -9.87 -11.37
C LYS A 185 1.71 -10.25 -11.42
N PRO A 186 1.38 -11.54 -11.64
CA PRO A 186 -0.01 -12.01 -11.72
C PRO A 186 -0.75 -11.86 -10.39
N TYR A 187 -0.03 -11.95 -9.26
CA TYR A 187 -0.61 -11.80 -7.94
C TYR A 187 -0.93 -10.34 -7.55
N VAL A 188 -0.55 -9.34 -8.34
CA VAL A 188 -0.84 -7.93 -8.04
C VAL A 188 -2.20 -7.53 -8.61
N ALA A 189 -3.20 -7.41 -7.73
CA ALA A 189 -4.51 -6.86 -8.07
C ALA A 189 -4.50 -5.32 -8.11
N LEU A 190 -3.82 -4.69 -7.15
CA LEU A 190 -3.69 -3.24 -7.02
C LEU A 190 -2.41 -2.92 -6.22
N VAL A 191 -1.75 -1.84 -6.55
CA VAL A 191 -0.73 -1.20 -5.70
C VAL A 191 -1.15 0.23 -5.44
N TYR A 192 -1.29 0.59 -4.18
CA TYR A 192 -1.50 1.96 -3.73
C TYR A 192 -0.31 2.38 -2.88
N MET A 193 0.49 3.30 -3.38
CA MET A 193 1.74 3.71 -2.78
C MET A 193 1.71 5.22 -2.48
N THR A 194 2.25 5.62 -1.34
CA THR A 194 2.34 7.03 -0.96
C THR A 194 3.76 7.46 -0.63
N GLY A 195 4.02 8.76 -0.83
CA GLY A 195 5.28 9.41 -0.49
C GLY A 195 5.18 10.93 -0.53
N VAL A 196 6.31 11.58 -0.35
CA VAL A 196 6.48 13.03 -0.47
C VAL A 196 7.22 13.37 -1.77
N LEU A 197 8.21 12.58 -2.12
CA LEU A 197 9.07 12.81 -3.28
C LEU A 197 8.50 12.13 -4.54
N PRO A 198 8.58 12.79 -5.69
CA PRO A 198 8.10 12.21 -6.94
C PRO A 198 9.02 11.08 -7.42
N ILE A 199 8.42 9.97 -7.90
CA ILE A 199 9.14 8.82 -8.45
C ILE A 199 10.11 9.25 -9.57
N LYS A 200 9.68 10.15 -10.44
CA LYS A 200 10.47 10.61 -11.60
C LYS A 200 11.82 11.24 -11.22
N LYS A 201 11.94 11.74 -9.99
CA LYS A 201 13.20 12.34 -9.52
C LYS A 201 14.29 11.30 -9.31
N TYR A 202 13.93 10.09 -8.91
CA TYR A 202 14.85 9.03 -8.49
C TYR A 202 14.91 7.85 -9.46
N SER A 203 13.81 7.61 -10.17
CA SER A 203 13.77 6.55 -11.20
C SER A 203 14.18 7.13 -12.56
N THR A 204 15.48 7.28 -12.79
CA THR A 204 16.04 7.69 -14.09
C THR A 204 15.92 6.61 -15.16
N GLY A 205 15.45 5.43 -14.79
CA GLY A 205 15.25 4.27 -15.66
C GLY A 205 13.79 3.78 -15.68
N SER A 206 13.61 2.53 -16.10
CA SER A 206 12.31 1.88 -16.24
C SER A 206 11.79 1.20 -14.97
N ALA A 207 12.47 1.34 -13.81
CA ALA A 207 12.20 0.52 -12.63
C ALA A 207 10.75 0.67 -12.12
N LEU A 208 10.26 1.89 -11.92
CA LEU A 208 8.91 2.16 -11.43
C LEU A 208 8.01 2.88 -12.46
N ASN A 209 8.30 2.74 -13.75
CA ASN A 209 7.52 3.38 -14.81
C ASN A 209 6.09 2.87 -14.96
N MET A 210 5.74 1.76 -14.29
CA MET A 210 4.36 1.25 -14.24
C MET A 210 3.43 2.11 -13.39
N PHE A 211 3.98 2.91 -12.45
CA PHE A 211 3.14 3.75 -11.59
C PHE A 211 2.59 4.97 -12.33
N LYS A 212 1.28 5.18 -12.20
CA LYS A 212 0.67 6.47 -12.48
C LYS A 212 0.78 7.33 -11.21
N GLU A 213 1.54 8.42 -11.34
CA GLU A 213 1.83 9.32 -10.23
C GLU A 213 0.86 10.51 -10.22
N TYR A 214 0.29 10.77 -9.04
CA TYR A 214 -0.64 11.85 -8.77
C TYR A 214 -0.03 12.82 -7.77
N THR A 215 0.26 14.03 -8.25
CA THR A 215 0.89 15.10 -7.47
C THR A 215 -0.09 16.23 -7.25
N MET A 216 0.29 17.27 -6.46
CA MET A 216 -0.50 18.49 -6.28
C MET A 216 -0.74 19.27 -7.57
N LEU A 217 0.07 19.03 -8.61
CA LEU A 217 0.12 19.92 -9.79
C LEU A 217 -0.41 19.29 -11.09
N LYS A 218 -0.71 18.00 -11.13
CA LYS A 218 -0.85 17.30 -12.42
C LYS A 218 -2.13 16.53 -12.68
N ASP A 219 -2.92 16.19 -11.69
CA ASP A 219 -4.13 15.41 -11.95
C ASP A 219 -5.19 15.70 -10.87
N PRO A 220 -6.30 16.35 -11.23
CA PRO A 220 -7.37 16.68 -10.29
C PRO A 220 -8.12 15.48 -9.76
N SER A 221 -7.94 14.27 -10.34
CA SER A 221 -8.75 13.09 -9.99
C SER A 221 -8.64 12.66 -8.53
N PHE A 222 -7.60 13.08 -7.81
CA PHE A 222 -7.41 12.76 -6.39
C PHE A 222 -7.24 14.02 -5.53
N GLU A 223 -7.42 15.22 -6.09
CA GLU A 223 -7.11 16.47 -5.40
C GLU A 223 -8.01 16.68 -4.19
N GLU A 224 -9.30 16.45 -4.35
CA GLU A 224 -10.34 16.63 -3.31
C GLU A 224 -10.25 15.65 -2.13
N TYR A 225 -9.52 14.55 -2.28
CA TYR A 225 -9.41 13.53 -1.23
C TYR A 225 -8.26 13.77 -0.24
N PHE A 226 -7.41 14.75 -0.50
CA PHE A 226 -6.25 15.06 0.33
C PHE A 226 -6.27 16.49 0.83
N GLY A 227 -6.04 16.66 2.16
CA GLY A 227 -6.19 17.93 2.84
C GLY A 227 -7.65 18.24 3.13
N PHE A 228 -7.93 19.50 3.44
CA PHE A 228 -9.27 20.03 3.70
C PHE A 228 -9.61 21.09 2.67
N THR A 229 -10.87 21.15 2.29
CA THR A 229 -11.43 22.26 1.50
C THR A 229 -11.91 23.37 2.44
N GLU A 230 -12.17 24.57 1.89
CA GLU A 230 -12.70 25.71 2.67
C GLU A 230 -14.06 25.40 3.33
N ASN A 231 -14.80 24.42 2.84
CA ASN A 231 -16.12 24.04 3.34
C ASN A 231 -16.08 22.90 4.37
N GLU A 232 -14.95 22.28 4.60
CA GLU A 232 -14.71 21.20 5.57
C GLU A 232 -14.04 21.73 6.83
#